data_e4bc283dd1be280c5bc9eb277305777a
#
_entry.id   e4bc283dd1be280c5bc9eb277305777a
#
_cell.length_a   1.000
_cell.length_b   1.000
_cell.length_c   1.000
_cell.angle_alpha   90.00
_cell.angle_beta   90.00
_cell.angle_gamma   90.00
#
_symmetry.space_group_name_H-M   'P 1'
#
loop_
_entity.id
_entity.type
_entity.pdbx_description
1 polymer ?
#
loop_
_entity_poly.entity_id
_entity_poly.type
_entity_poly.pdbx_seq_one_letter_code
_entity_poly.pdbx_strand_id
1 'polypeptide(L)'
;MPRKHHLIIYSDDESILQTLKLIDRLAIEEKLFRCFFCPPDSLYTEYLLKLSWYNGTIEPYFYSPPTTNRIQSQRSIIKYCRKLIQNIVANASNKQICCMDFLMNEVKKASPKEGLAIEREYNSNRIAGLMYCTYKTENLLDSKIEDLIELFEIHDQIFIVKNEEVYKLHITKENIHMLFLS
;
A
#
# COMPACT_ATOMS: atom_id res chain seq x y z
N MET A 1 -10.24 -14.44 -10.94
CA MET A 1 -9.46 -14.10 -9.73
C MET A 1 -9.75 -12.66 -9.37
N PRO A 2 -10.07 -12.35 -8.11
CA PRO A 2 -10.31 -10.97 -7.71
C PRO A 2 -9.05 -10.14 -7.91
N ARG A 3 -9.25 -8.87 -8.27
CA ARG A 3 -8.19 -7.87 -8.36
C ARG A 3 -8.62 -6.69 -7.52
N LYS A 4 -8.21 -6.70 -6.25
CA LYS A 4 -8.66 -5.74 -5.24
C LYS A 4 -7.53 -4.81 -4.84
N HIS A 5 -7.82 -3.54 -4.82
CA HIS A 5 -6.93 -2.48 -4.41
C HIS A 5 -7.55 -1.76 -3.20
N HIS A 6 -6.94 -1.90 -2.05
CA HIS A 6 -7.45 -1.42 -0.77
C HIS A 6 -6.56 -0.35 -0.17
N LEU A 7 -7.18 0.62 0.47
CA LEU A 7 -6.52 1.66 1.24
C LEU A 7 -6.60 1.32 2.74
N ILE A 8 -5.48 1.42 3.44
CA ILE A 8 -5.43 1.36 4.90
C ILE A 8 -4.89 2.70 5.42
N ILE A 9 -5.68 3.38 6.23
CA ILE A 9 -5.29 4.61 6.92
C ILE A 9 -5.09 4.25 8.39
N TYR A 10 -3.93 4.57 8.97
CA TYR A 10 -3.60 4.22 10.34
C TYR A 10 -3.03 5.40 11.12
N SER A 11 -3.28 5.42 12.44
CA SER A 11 -2.85 6.49 13.33
C SER A 11 -1.53 6.19 14.04
N ASP A 12 -1.22 4.91 14.27
CA ASP A 12 -0.07 4.48 15.06
C ASP A 12 0.56 3.20 14.50
N ASP A 13 1.85 3.04 14.75
CA ASP A 13 2.64 1.94 14.20
C ASP A 13 2.29 0.59 14.84
N GLU A 14 1.82 0.56 16.08
CA GLU A 14 1.46 -0.69 16.77
C GLU A 14 0.20 -1.30 16.14
N SER A 15 -0.83 -0.50 15.96
CA SER A 15 -2.09 -0.93 15.32
C SER A 15 -1.87 -1.45 13.90
N ILE A 16 -1.04 -0.79 13.09
CA ILE A 16 -0.76 -1.27 11.72
C ILE A 16 0.07 -2.55 11.72
N LEU A 17 0.98 -2.74 12.68
CA LEU A 17 1.74 -3.98 12.81
C LEU A 17 0.86 -5.17 13.20
N GLN A 18 -0.15 -4.98 14.06
CA GLN A 18 -1.15 -6.01 14.36
C GLN A 18 -2.00 -6.35 13.12
N THR A 19 -2.39 -5.33 12.37
CA THR A 19 -3.11 -5.51 11.11
C THR A 19 -2.25 -6.26 10.07
N LEU A 20 -0.96 -5.96 9.98
CA LEU A 20 0.00 -6.67 9.14
C LEU A 20 0.02 -8.17 9.50
N LYS A 21 0.09 -8.52 10.80
CA LYS A 21 0.05 -9.92 11.26
C LYS A 21 -1.22 -10.62 10.83
N LEU A 22 -2.36 -9.94 10.96
CA LEU A 22 -3.66 -10.51 10.60
C LEU A 22 -3.73 -10.78 9.09
N ILE A 23 -3.38 -9.81 8.27
CA ILE A 23 -3.39 -9.95 6.80
C ILE A 23 -2.43 -11.05 6.36
N ASP A 24 -1.23 -11.11 6.95
CA ASP A 24 -0.27 -12.14 6.60
C ASP A 24 -0.75 -13.54 6.97
N ARG A 25 -1.36 -13.71 8.14
CA ARG A 25 -1.95 -14.99 8.54
C ARG A 25 -3.02 -15.43 7.57
N LEU A 26 -3.95 -14.54 7.20
CA LEU A 26 -4.97 -14.82 6.20
C LEU A 26 -4.38 -15.19 4.84
N ALA A 27 -3.31 -14.50 4.42
CA ALA A 27 -2.62 -14.81 3.18
C ALA A 27 -1.95 -16.18 3.20
N ILE A 28 -1.45 -16.63 4.35
CA ILE A 28 -0.90 -17.99 4.54
C ILE A 28 -2.02 -19.03 4.43
N GLU A 29 -3.13 -18.83 5.16
CA GLU A 29 -4.28 -19.72 5.16
C GLU A 29 -4.87 -19.89 3.76
N GLU A 30 -4.96 -18.82 3.00
CA GLU A 30 -5.45 -18.78 1.61
C GLU A 30 -4.38 -19.18 0.58
N LYS A 31 -3.16 -19.53 1.00
CA LYS A 31 -2.02 -19.93 0.15
C LYS A 31 -1.65 -18.88 -0.91
N LEU A 32 -1.79 -17.59 -0.57
CA LEU A 32 -1.44 -16.48 -1.45
C LEU A 32 0.09 -16.31 -1.52
N PHE A 33 0.58 -15.75 -2.62
CA PHE A 33 1.94 -15.25 -2.69
C PHE A 33 2.02 -13.93 -1.93
N ARG A 34 2.86 -13.87 -0.91
CA ARG A 34 2.97 -12.73 0.01
C ARG A 34 4.07 -11.78 -0.43
N CYS A 35 3.76 -10.49 -0.43
CA CYS A 35 4.68 -9.45 -0.85
C CYS A 35 4.54 -8.24 0.09
N PHE A 36 5.68 -7.68 0.52
CA PHE A 36 5.69 -6.52 1.40
C PHE A 36 6.69 -5.49 0.86
N PHE A 37 6.22 -4.27 0.67
CA PHE A 37 7.07 -3.13 0.33
C PHE A 37 7.28 -2.30 1.58
N CYS A 38 8.49 -2.38 2.13
CA CYS A 38 8.86 -1.66 3.34
C CYS A 38 10.08 -0.80 3.07
N PRO A 39 10.16 0.43 3.61
CA PRO A 39 11.39 1.19 3.61
C PRO A 39 12.49 0.40 4.33
N PRO A 40 13.72 0.35 3.80
CA PRO A 40 14.85 -0.17 4.56
C PRO A 40 14.96 0.59 5.89
N ASP A 41 15.42 -0.07 6.93
CA ASP A 41 15.57 0.49 8.28
C ASP A 41 14.26 1.00 8.94
N SER A 42 13.10 0.55 8.44
CA SER A 42 11.81 0.84 9.06
C SER A 42 11.44 -0.17 10.14
N LEU A 43 10.57 0.25 11.08
CA LEU A 43 9.97 -0.65 12.08
C LEU A 43 9.28 -1.86 11.43
N TYR A 44 8.70 -1.67 10.27
CA TYR A 44 8.04 -2.75 9.52
C TYR A 44 9.03 -3.79 9.04
N THR A 45 10.19 -3.35 8.53
CA THR A 45 11.28 -4.26 8.11
C THR A 45 11.84 -5.02 9.29
N GLU A 46 12.16 -4.35 10.39
CA GLU A 46 12.63 -5.00 11.62
C GLU A 46 11.63 -6.03 12.15
N TYR A 47 10.35 -5.65 12.12
CA TYR A 47 9.29 -6.53 12.57
C TYR A 47 9.17 -7.77 11.70
N LEU A 48 9.16 -7.62 10.38
CA LEU A 48 9.09 -8.72 9.43
C LEU A 48 10.28 -9.67 9.56
N LEU A 49 11.49 -9.15 9.78
CA LEU A 49 12.69 -9.95 9.99
C LEU A 49 12.67 -10.75 11.31
N LYS A 50 11.95 -10.29 12.32
CA LYS A 50 11.81 -10.96 13.63
C LYS A 50 10.75 -12.06 13.63
N LEU A 51 9.86 -12.10 12.65
CA LEU A 51 8.80 -13.10 12.60
C LEU A 51 9.37 -14.47 12.21
N SER A 52 9.01 -15.48 12.99
CA SER A 52 9.50 -16.87 12.79
C SER A 52 9.08 -17.48 11.44
N TRP A 53 8.05 -16.94 10.79
CA TRP A 53 7.60 -17.35 9.48
C TRP A 53 8.37 -16.67 8.31
N TYR A 54 9.30 -15.79 8.61
CA TYR A 54 10.21 -15.18 7.64
C TYR A 54 11.28 -16.18 7.18
N ASN A 55 10.86 -17.34 6.75
CA ASN A 55 11.76 -18.43 6.31
C ASN A 55 12.15 -18.27 4.84
N GLY A 56 12.62 -17.10 4.42
CA GLY A 56 13.11 -16.88 3.06
C GLY A 56 12.06 -16.93 1.95
N THR A 57 10.77 -17.05 2.30
CA THR A 57 9.65 -17.05 1.36
C THR A 57 9.05 -15.66 1.15
N ILE A 58 9.44 -14.69 1.95
CA ILE A 58 9.15 -13.29 1.75
C ILE A 58 10.40 -12.71 1.10
N GLU A 59 10.32 -12.35 -0.15
CA GLU A 59 11.27 -11.41 -0.72
C GLU A 59 10.75 -10.02 -0.39
N PRO A 60 11.28 -9.34 0.64
CA PRO A 60 10.99 -7.94 0.83
C PRO A 60 11.65 -7.23 -0.35
N TYR A 61 10.87 -6.79 -1.30
CA TYR A 61 11.35 -5.84 -2.28
C TYR A 61 11.57 -4.53 -1.54
N PHE A 62 12.78 -4.37 -1.01
CA PHE A 62 13.20 -3.12 -0.40
C PHE A 62 13.33 -2.06 -1.49
N TYR A 63 12.44 -1.10 -1.47
CA TYR A 63 12.65 0.14 -2.14
C TYR A 63 13.59 0.97 -1.27
N SER A 64 14.80 1.15 -1.73
CA SER A 64 15.61 2.28 -1.29
C SER A 64 15.12 3.48 -2.08
N PRO A 65 14.44 4.48 -1.45
CA PRO A 65 14.21 5.73 -2.14
C PRO A 65 15.57 6.22 -2.63
N PRO A 66 15.69 6.68 -3.87
CA PRO A 66 16.95 7.19 -4.37
C PRO A 66 17.42 8.26 -3.39
N THR A 67 18.55 7.98 -2.74
CA THR A 67 19.19 8.94 -1.87
C THR A 67 19.34 10.21 -2.66
N THR A 68 18.51 11.17 -2.30
CA THR A 68 18.64 12.61 -2.49
C THR A 68 19.42 13.09 -3.71
N ASN A 69 18.84 14.02 -4.44
CA ASN A 69 19.36 14.91 -5.46
C ASN A 69 19.17 14.55 -6.94
N ARG A 70 18.51 13.45 -7.27
CA ARG A 70 17.92 13.36 -8.61
C ARG A 70 16.42 13.39 -8.45
N ILE A 71 15.82 14.49 -8.82
CA ILE A 71 14.40 14.59 -9.15
C ILE A 71 14.16 13.54 -10.24
N GLN A 72 13.77 12.34 -9.80
CA GLN A 72 13.32 11.35 -10.76
C GLN A 72 12.04 11.93 -11.34
N SER A 73 11.98 12.06 -12.64
CA SER A 73 10.76 12.51 -13.29
C SER A 73 9.64 11.52 -12.93
N GLN A 74 8.42 11.99 -12.77
CA GLN A 74 7.21 11.16 -12.57
C GLN A 74 7.20 9.94 -13.51
N ARG A 75 7.72 10.09 -14.72
CA ARG A 75 7.86 9.03 -15.72
C ARG A 75 8.79 7.90 -15.29
N SER A 76 9.86 8.19 -14.55
CA SER A 76 10.80 7.17 -14.07
C SER A 76 10.22 6.36 -12.92
N ILE A 77 9.43 6.99 -12.04
CA ILE A 77 8.74 6.34 -10.93
C ILE A 77 7.67 5.38 -11.45
N ILE A 78 6.84 5.81 -12.39
CA ILE A 78 5.83 4.95 -13.03
C ILE A 78 6.50 3.75 -13.72
N LYS A 79 7.60 3.96 -14.43
CA LYS A 79 8.36 2.88 -15.06
C LYS A 79 8.89 1.89 -14.03
N TYR A 80 9.36 2.38 -12.91
CA TYR A 80 9.84 1.55 -11.80
C TYR A 80 8.69 0.72 -11.20
N CYS A 81 7.55 1.33 -10.89
CA CYS A 81 6.37 0.63 -10.37
C CYS A 81 5.87 -0.47 -11.33
N ARG A 82 5.82 -0.21 -12.62
CA ARG A 82 5.46 -1.22 -13.63
C ARG A 82 6.42 -2.41 -13.60
N LYS A 83 7.72 -2.14 -13.55
CA LYS A 83 8.74 -3.21 -13.47
C LYS A 83 8.60 -4.01 -12.18
N LEU A 84 8.32 -3.34 -11.07
CA LEU A 84 8.09 -3.99 -9.78
C LEU A 84 6.87 -4.92 -9.82
N ILE A 85 5.74 -4.43 -10.33
CA ILE A 85 4.52 -5.24 -10.52
C ILE A 85 4.81 -6.46 -11.41
N GLN A 86 5.52 -6.27 -12.53
CA GLN A 86 5.88 -7.37 -13.43
C GLN A 86 6.73 -8.44 -12.73
N ASN A 87 7.71 -8.01 -11.93
CA ASN A 87 8.56 -8.92 -11.17
C ASN A 87 7.75 -9.72 -10.13
N ILE A 88 6.83 -9.07 -9.42
CA ILE A 88 5.96 -9.74 -8.44
C ILE A 88 5.10 -10.79 -9.14
N VAL A 89 4.46 -10.43 -10.24
CA VAL A 89 3.61 -11.35 -11.00
C VAL A 89 4.41 -12.54 -11.52
N ALA A 90 5.63 -12.31 -12.01
CA ALA A 90 6.52 -13.38 -12.46
C ALA A 90 6.91 -14.33 -11.31
N ASN A 91 7.25 -13.78 -10.14
CA ASN A 91 7.65 -14.57 -8.96
C ASN A 91 6.46 -15.32 -8.32
N ALA A 92 5.25 -14.79 -8.45
CA ALA A 92 4.05 -15.41 -7.90
C ALA A 92 3.67 -16.74 -8.59
N SER A 93 4.25 -17.06 -9.75
CA SER A 93 4.06 -18.36 -10.42
C SER A 93 2.59 -18.78 -10.53
N ASN A 94 1.73 -17.87 -11.01
CA ASN A 94 0.28 -18.04 -11.13
C ASN A 94 -0.52 -18.09 -9.80
N LYS A 95 0.10 -17.89 -8.65
CA LYS A 95 -0.63 -17.72 -7.39
C LYS A 95 -1.31 -16.34 -7.34
N GLN A 96 -2.38 -16.25 -6.59
CA GLN A 96 -2.91 -14.94 -6.20
C GLN A 96 -1.93 -14.26 -5.25
N ILE A 97 -1.83 -12.95 -5.35
CA ILE A 97 -0.86 -12.14 -4.60
C ILE A 97 -1.58 -11.44 -3.46
N CYS A 98 -0.95 -11.40 -2.30
CA CYS A 98 -1.29 -10.49 -1.21
C CYS A 98 -0.10 -9.56 -1.00
N CYS A 99 -0.29 -8.29 -1.31
CA CYS A 99 0.74 -7.27 -1.21
C CYS A 99 0.33 -6.20 -0.19
N MET A 100 1.24 -5.83 0.71
CA MET A 100 1.13 -4.65 1.57
C MET A 100 2.24 -3.66 1.23
N ASP A 101 1.86 -2.42 0.95
CA ASP A 101 2.77 -1.36 0.55
C ASP A 101 2.84 -0.28 1.63
N PHE A 102 3.97 -0.25 2.35
CA PHE A 102 4.31 0.79 3.33
C PHE A 102 5.15 1.92 2.73
N LEU A 103 5.61 1.77 1.48
CA LEU A 103 6.42 2.78 0.81
C LEU A 103 5.62 4.03 0.47
N MET A 104 4.30 3.89 0.34
CA MET A 104 3.43 4.99 -0.05
C MET A 104 3.47 6.15 0.94
N ASN A 105 3.71 5.89 2.22
CA ASN A 105 3.93 6.95 3.22
C ASN A 105 5.13 7.82 2.86
N GLU A 106 6.27 7.20 2.54
CA GLU A 106 7.51 7.90 2.23
C GLU A 106 7.40 8.64 0.90
N VAL A 107 6.80 8.02 -0.11
CA VAL A 107 6.57 8.66 -1.41
C VAL A 107 5.67 9.87 -1.25
N LYS A 108 4.55 9.74 -0.53
CA LYS A 108 3.62 10.84 -0.34
C LYS A 108 4.22 11.99 0.46
N LYS A 109 5.00 11.69 1.49
CA LYS A 109 5.72 12.68 2.29
C LYS A 109 6.72 13.47 1.44
N ALA A 110 7.43 12.79 0.53
CA ALA A 110 8.38 13.42 -0.38
C ALA A 110 7.70 14.20 -1.51
N SER A 111 6.62 13.65 -2.09
CA SER A 111 5.88 14.25 -3.19
C SER A 111 4.43 13.71 -3.27
N PRO A 112 3.44 14.47 -2.80
CA PRO A 112 2.02 14.07 -2.87
C PRO A 112 1.56 13.71 -4.28
N LYS A 113 2.03 14.45 -5.30
CA LYS A 113 1.67 14.20 -6.71
C LYS A 113 2.23 12.87 -7.23
N GLU A 114 3.43 12.51 -6.80
CA GLU A 114 4.04 11.23 -7.17
C GLU A 114 3.35 10.06 -6.48
N GLY A 115 2.98 10.22 -5.21
CA GLY A 115 2.18 9.23 -4.50
C GLY A 115 0.88 8.91 -5.25
N LEU A 116 0.13 9.92 -5.61
CA LEU A 116 -1.14 9.73 -6.35
C LEU A 116 -0.91 9.14 -7.75
N ALA A 117 0.19 9.51 -8.43
CA ALA A 117 0.53 8.91 -9.73
C ALA A 117 0.84 7.41 -9.64
N ILE A 118 1.49 6.97 -8.55
CA ILE A 118 1.76 5.55 -8.28
C ILE A 118 0.45 4.81 -8.01
N GLU A 119 -0.44 5.38 -7.21
CA GLU A 119 -1.75 4.79 -6.93
C GLU A 119 -2.60 4.61 -8.19
N ARG A 120 -2.60 5.58 -9.08
CA ARG A 120 -3.23 5.46 -10.40
C ARG A 120 -2.63 4.31 -11.21
N GLU A 121 -1.31 4.15 -11.15
CA GLU A 121 -0.62 3.07 -11.84
C GLU A 121 -0.99 1.69 -11.27
N TYR A 122 -1.04 1.56 -9.94
CA TYR A 122 -1.51 0.34 -9.28
C TYR A 122 -2.96 0.02 -9.63
N ASN A 123 -3.83 1.03 -9.65
CA ASN A 123 -5.22 0.86 -10.03
C ASN A 123 -5.40 0.44 -11.49
N SER A 124 -4.56 0.96 -12.40
CA SER A 124 -4.59 0.62 -13.83
C SER A 124 -4.00 -0.76 -14.12
N ASN A 125 -3.03 -1.21 -13.32
CA ASN A 125 -2.32 -2.48 -13.49
C ASN A 125 -2.53 -3.41 -12.30
N ARG A 126 -3.78 -3.60 -11.90
CA ARG A 126 -4.15 -4.41 -10.74
C ARG A 126 -3.61 -5.83 -10.83
N ILE A 127 -2.93 -6.24 -9.78
CA ILE A 127 -2.47 -7.62 -9.61
C ILE A 127 -3.65 -8.57 -9.36
N ALA A 128 -3.48 -9.84 -9.72
CA ALA A 128 -4.46 -10.87 -9.36
C ALA A 128 -4.32 -11.19 -7.87
N GLY A 129 -5.24 -10.69 -7.06
CA GLY A 129 -5.22 -10.85 -5.61
C GLY A 129 -5.59 -9.57 -4.87
N LEU A 130 -4.89 -9.32 -3.77
CA LEU A 130 -5.15 -8.23 -2.84
C LEU A 130 -3.92 -7.31 -2.78
N MET A 131 -4.13 -6.02 -2.97
CA MET A 131 -3.13 -4.98 -2.74
C MET A 131 -3.63 -4.03 -1.65
N TYR A 132 -2.81 -3.77 -0.66
CA TYR A 132 -3.08 -2.84 0.42
C TYR A 132 -2.04 -1.73 0.40
N CYS A 133 -2.46 -0.50 0.07
CA CYS A 133 -1.64 0.70 0.20
C CYS A 133 -1.88 1.32 1.56
N THR A 134 -0.82 1.59 2.31
CA THR A 134 -0.92 2.06 3.69
C THR A 134 -0.46 3.50 3.84
N TYR A 135 -1.24 4.31 4.58
CA TYR A 135 -0.94 5.71 4.86
C TYR A 135 -1.14 6.04 6.33
N LYS A 136 -0.18 6.74 6.91
CA LYS A 136 -0.39 7.40 8.20
C LYS A 136 -1.36 8.56 8.06
N THR A 137 -2.25 8.71 9.02
CA THR A 137 -3.21 9.81 9.08
C THR A 137 -2.53 11.17 8.93
N GLU A 138 -1.42 11.39 9.63
CA GLU A 138 -0.64 12.62 9.57
C GLU A 138 -0.18 12.99 8.14
N ASN A 139 0.16 12.00 7.31
CA ASN A 139 0.60 12.22 5.93
C ASN A 139 -0.56 12.57 4.98
N LEU A 140 -1.80 12.42 5.43
CA LEU A 140 -3.00 12.77 4.66
C LEU A 140 -3.58 14.13 5.03
N LEU A 141 -3.31 14.63 6.25
CA LEU A 141 -3.89 15.87 6.77
C LEU A 141 -3.57 17.10 5.93
N ASP A 142 -2.38 17.17 5.35
CA ASP A 142 -1.93 18.28 4.50
C ASP A 142 -2.28 18.09 3.02
N SER A 143 -3.06 17.05 2.70
CA SER A 143 -3.46 16.80 1.31
C SER A 143 -4.56 17.77 0.88
N LYS A 144 -4.54 18.15 -0.40
CA LYS A 144 -5.68 18.84 -0.99
C LYS A 144 -6.89 17.90 -1.00
N ILE A 145 -8.08 18.47 -0.83
CA ILE A 145 -9.31 17.69 -0.78
C ILE A 145 -9.53 16.88 -2.05
N GLU A 146 -9.20 17.45 -3.20
CA GLU A 146 -9.32 16.79 -4.50
C GLU A 146 -8.42 15.55 -4.60
N ASP A 147 -7.19 15.63 -4.05
CA ASP A 147 -6.24 14.51 -4.02
C ASP A 147 -6.73 13.40 -3.09
N LEU A 148 -7.40 13.74 -1.97
CA LEU A 148 -8.02 12.76 -1.06
C LEU A 148 -9.23 12.09 -1.69
N ILE A 149 -10.08 12.85 -2.35
CA ILE A 149 -11.25 12.31 -3.07
C ILE A 149 -10.76 11.29 -4.10
N GLU A 150 -9.78 11.67 -4.93
CA GLU A 150 -9.22 10.77 -5.92
C GLU A 150 -8.58 9.53 -5.30
N LEU A 151 -7.81 9.69 -4.21
CA LEU A 151 -7.23 8.57 -3.48
C LEU A 151 -8.31 7.57 -3.02
N PHE A 152 -9.43 8.06 -2.54
CA PHE A 152 -10.54 7.21 -2.09
C PHE A 152 -11.26 6.52 -3.27
N GLU A 153 -11.43 7.23 -4.40
CA GLU A 153 -12.13 6.70 -5.57
C GLU A 153 -11.38 5.58 -6.29
N ILE A 154 -10.05 5.58 -6.27
CA ILE A 154 -9.24 4.55 -6.94
C ILE A 154 -9.12 3.25 -6.13
N HIS A 155 -9.56 3.24 -4.88
CA HIS A 155 -9.54 2.06 -4.01
C HIS A 155 -10.91 1.40 -3.92
N ASP A 156 -10.94 0.06 -3.89
CA ASP A 156 -12.19 -0.71 -3.76
C ASP A 156 -12.77 -0.65 -2.34
N GLN A 157 -11.91 -0.56 -1.35
CA GLN A 157 -12.28 -0.48 0.06
C GLN A 157 -11.28 0.36 0.82
N ILE A 158 -11.78 1.05 1.84
CA ILE A 158 -10.98 1.89 2.73
C ILE A 158 -11.13 1.33 4.14
N PHE A 159 -10.01 1.09 4.79
CA PHE A 159 -9.94 0.67 6.17
C PHE A 159 -9.26 1.74 7.02
N ILE A 160 -9.79 1.99 8.20
CA ILE A 160 -9.16 2.84 9.21
C ILE A 160 -8.69 1.93 10.34
N VAL A 161 -7.41 2.04 10.70
CA VAL A 161 -6.79 1.26 11.77
C VAL A 161 -6.41 2.21 12.89
N LYS A 162 -6.99 1.98 14.07
CA LYS A 162 -6.77 2.81 15.25
C LYS A 162 -7.03 1.99 16.51
N ASN A 163 -6.15 2.11 17.52
CA ASN A 163 -6.28 1.42 18.80
C ASN A 163 -6.46 -0.10 18.63
N GLU A 164 -5.67 -0.72 17.75
CA GLU A 164 -5.72 -2.16 17.43
C GLU A 164 -7.04 -2.63 16.79
N GLU A 165 -7.94 -1.73 16.44
CA GLU A 165 -9.20 -2.03 15.77
C GLU A 165 -9.15 -1.63 14.30
N VAL A 166 -9.84 -2.41 13.46
CA VAL A 166 -9.94 -2.18 12.02
C VAL A 166 -11.38 -1.84 11.67
N TYR A 167 -11.60 -0.63 11.20
CA TYR A 167 -12.89 -0.13 10.76
C TYR A 167 -12.95 -0.09 9.25
N LYS A 168 -13.95 -0.75 8.66
CA LYS A 168 -14.22 -0.60 7.24
C LYS A 168 -15.05 0.66 7.01
N LEU A 169 -14.54 1.57 6.21
CA LEU A 169 -15.25 2.77 5.84
C LEU A 169 -16.22 2.49 4.67
N HIS A 170 -17.50 2.69 4.91
CA HIS A 170 -18.54 2.57 3.90
C HIS A 170 -18.79 3.92 3.23
N ILE A 171 -17.90 4.27 2.28
CA ILE A 171 -18.05 5.48 1.50
C ILE A 171 -18.40 5.08 0.06
N THR A 172 -19.52 5.57 -0.45
CA THR A 172 -19.82 5.52 -1.89
C THR A 172 -19.21 6.73 -2.58
N LYS A 173 -18.97 6.62 -3.89
CA LYS A 173 -18.48 7.77 -4.68
C LYS A 173 -19.39 8.99 -4.56
N GLU A 174 -20.71 8.76 -4.55
CA GLU A 174 -21.71 9.81 -4.37
C GLU A 174 -21.58 10.50 -3.00
N ASN A 175 -21.34 9.72 -1.95
CA ASN A 175 -21.16 10.27 -0.60
C ASN A 175 -19.87 11.08 -0.46
N ILE A 176 -18.78 10.67 -1.16
CA ILE A 176 -17.54 11.45 -1.20
C ILE A 176 -17.82 12.83 -1.82
N HIS A 177 -18.46 12.86 -2.98
CA HIS A 177 -18.80 14.11 -3.64
C HIS A 177 -19.72 15.00 -2.78
N MET A 178 -20.72 14.45 -2.12
CA MET A 178 -21.60 15.22 -1.22
C MET A 178 -20.87 15.78 -0.01
N LEU A 179 -19.90 15.04 0.57
CA LEU A 179 -19.19 15.49 1.77
C LEU A 179 -18.18 16.61 1.50
N PHE A 180 -17.63 16.66 0.29
CA PHE A 180 -16.48 17.50 0.01
C PHE A 180 -16.72 18.56 -1.08
N LEU A 181 -17.79 18.46 -1.85
CA LEU A 181 -18.07 19.36 -2.98
C LEU A 181 -19.43 20.06 -2.89
N SER A 182 -20.11 19.94 -1.76
CA SER A 182 -21.40 20.64 -1.49
C SER A 182 -21.22 22.03 -0.91
#